data_7ddba8e4b1bf122947e290f9492168f1
#
_entry.id   7ddba8e4b1bf122947e290f9492168f1
#
_cell.length_a   1.000
_cell.length_b   1.000
_cell.length_c   1.000
_cell.angle_alpha   90.00
_cell.angle_beta   90.00
_cell.angle_gamma   90.00
#
_symmetry.space_group_name_H-M   'P 1'
#
loop_
_entity.id
_entity.type
_entity.pdbx_description
1 polymer ?
#
loop_
_entity_poly.entity_id
_entity_poly.type
_entity_poly.pdbx_seq_one_letter_code
_entity_poly.pdbx_strand_id
1 'polypeptide(L)'
;MQKPKRIYLAGPEVFFPAEEHQAIVAEKKRLLRDAGFEGVDPLDTALEFSDEEVKHERGHRIYQANRELMDSCDAIIANLTPFRGISADPGTVFEVGYMIGQGKPAFGFTLDNRLYQQRAGATCQDELGHTIEDFEMSDNLMIEGGIRESGGQLFLALRPGEHPFYSAELFHRCVRAIDDA
;
A
#
# COMPACT_ATOMS: atom_id res chain seq x y z
N MET A 1 -17.70 -15.07 -7.19
CA MET A 1 -17.42 -14.54 -5.83
C MET A 1 -18.26 -13.28 -5.64
N GLN A 2 -18.60 -12.92 -4.41
CA GLN A 2 -19.31 -11.65 -4.16
C GLN A 2 -18.29 -10.51 -4.37
N LYS A 3 -18.71 -9.40 -5.01
CA LYS A 3 -17.87 -8.23 -5.24
C LYS A 3 -17.38 -7.67 -3.90
N PRO A 4 -16.07 -7.32 -3.76
CA PRO A 4 -15.55 -6.63 -2.57
C PRO A 4 -16.39 -5.39 -2.23
N LYS A 5 -16.63 -5.14 -0.96
CA LYS A 5 -17.40 -3.96 -0.50
C LYS A 5 -16.52 -2.99 0.28
N ARG A 6 -15.60 -3.50 1.10
CA ARG A 6 -14.72 -2.74 1.96
C ARG A 6 -13.26 -2.90 1.51
N ILE A 7 -12.59 -1.78 1.26
CA ILE A 7 -11.25 -1.73 0.71
C ILE A 7 -10.32 -1.07 1.72
N TYR A 8 -9.33 -1.83 2.22
CA TYR A 8 -8.29 -1.30 3.08
C TYR A 8 -7.30 -0.43 2.29
N LEU A 9 -6.96 0.73 2.83
CA LEU A 9 -6.08 1.71 2.21
C LEU A 9 -4.70 1.67 2.88
N ALA A 10 -3.75 0.97 2.26
CA ALA A 10 -2.39 0.87 2.78
C ALA A 10 -1.45 1.87 2.09
N GLY A 11 -0.49 2.40 2.83
CA GLY A 11 0.52 3.28 2.25
C GLY A 11 1.26 4.13 3.27
N PRO A 12 2.34 4.79 2.83
CA PRO A 12 3.15 5.66 3.69
C PRO A 12 2.44 6.95 4.10
N GLU A 13 1.24 7.22 3.58
CA GLU A 13 0.47 8.43 3.85
C GLU A 13 0.16 8.63 5.34
N VAL A 14 0.12 7.55 6.12
CA VAL A 14 -0.04 7.61 7.59
C VAL A 14 1.07 8.39 8.30
N PHE A 15 2.21 8.60 7.63
CA PHE A 15 3.35 9.36 8.15
C PHE A 15 3.37 10.81 7.68
N PHE A 16 2.45 11.23 6.83
CA PHE A 16 2.41 12.58 6.28
C PHE A 16 1.84 13.58 7.30
N PRO A 17 2.06 14.89 7.09
CA PRO A 17 1.36 15.91 7.87
C PRO A 17 -0.15 15.67 7.84
N ALA A 18 -0.82 15.92 8.96
CA ALA A 18 -2.23 15.55 9.14
C ALA A 18 -3.16 16.11 8.05
N GLU A 19 -2.95 17.36 7.63
CA GLU A 19 -3.76 17.99 6.57
C GLU A 19 -3.57 17.29 5.22
N GLU A 20 -2.34 16.94 4.88
CA GLU A 20 -1.98 16.25 3.64
C GLU A 20 -2.57 14.82 3.62
N HIS A 21 -2.38 14.06 4.71
CA HIS A 21 -2.99 12.75 4.89
C HIS A 21 -4.51 12.81 4.70
N GLN A 22 -5.17 13.72 5.42
CA GLN A 22 -6.63 13.86 5.38
C GLN A 22 -7.13 14.19 3.96
N ALA A 23 -6.45 15.07 3.24
CA ALA A 23 -6.83 15.43 1.88
C ALA A 23 -6.72 14.24 0.93
N ILE A 24 -5.62 13.49 0.97
CA ILE A 24 -5.39 12.29 0.14
C ILE A 24 -6.42 11.21 0.46
N VAL A 25 -6.64 10.90 1.74
CA VAL A 25 -7.59 9.87 2.17
C VAL A 25 -9.02 10.25 1.81
N ALA A 26 -9.40 11.52 1.97
CA ALA A 26 -10.73 11.98 1.56
C ALA A 26 -10.97 11.78 0.05
N GLU A 27 -9.96 12.03 -0.79
CA GLU A 27 -10.05 11.79 -2.22
C GLU A 27 -10.11 10.30 -2.56
N LYS A 28 -9.26 9.46 -1.95
CA LYS A 28 -9.31 7.99 -2.09
C LYS A 28 -10.69 7.44 -1.73
N LYS A 29 -11.23 7.84 -0.59
CA LYS A 29 -12.57 7.42 -0.13
C LYS A 29 -13.68 7.92 -1.06
N ARG A 30 -13.54 9.12 -1.61
CA ARG A 30 -14.49 9.64 -2.62
C ARG A 30 -14.49 8.77 -3.87
N LEU A 31 -13.33 8.48 -4.44
CA LEU A 31 -13.18 7.63 -5.63
C LEU A 31 -13.75 6.23 -5.43
N LEU A 32 -13.51 5.63 -4.26
CA LEU A 32 -14.09 4.33 -3.90
C LEU A 32 -15.60 4.39 -3.78
N ARG A 33 -16.15 5.38 -3.08
CA ARG A 33 -17.59 5.55 -2.91
C ARG A 33 -18.30 5.77 -4.26
N ASP A 34 -17.70 6.55 -5.15
CA ASP A 34 -18.25 6.79 -6.50
C ASP A 34 -18.33 5.49 -7.34
N ALA A 35 -17.48 4.49 -7.02
CA ALA A 35 -17.51 3.15 -7.59
C ALA A 35 -18.33 2.13 -6.75
N GLY A 36 -18.96 2.56 -5.67
CA GLY A 36 -19.82 1.69 -4.83
C GLY A 36 -19.07 0.91 -3.74
N PHE A 37 -17.84 1.32 -3.39
CA PHE A 37 -17.02 0.71 -2.34
C PHE A 37 -16.92 1.61 -1.11
N GLU A 38 -16.59 1.01 0.04
CA GLU A 38 -16.20 1.68 1.27
C GLU A 38 -14.67 1.65 1.41
N GLY A 39 -14.02 2.81 1.50
CA GLY A 39 -12.60 2.92 1.80
C GLY A 39 -12.36 2.96 3.32
N VAL A 40 -11.44 2.14 3.81
CA VAL A 40 -11.05 2.02 5.22
C VAL A 40 -9.60 2.43 5.38
N ASP A 41 -9.37 3.54 6.09
CA ASP A 41 -8.02 4.05 6.37
C ASP A 41 -7.51 3.53 7.72
N PRO A 42 -6.20 3.24 7.88
CA PRO A 42 -5.63 2.82 9.16
C PRO A 42 -5.91 3.77 10.33
N LEU A 43 -6.08 5.07 10.07
CA LEU A 43 -6.36 6.08 11.08
C LEU A 43 -7.86 6.31 11.32
N ASP A 44 -8.76 5.52 10.72
CA ASP A 44 -10.21 5.62 10.99
C ASP A 44 -10.58 5.18 12.41
N THR A 45 -9.77 4.35 13.04
CA THR A 45 -9.95 3.98 14.45
C THR A 45 -9.26 5.02 15.32
N ALA A 46 -10.05 5.85 16.00
CA ALA A 46 -9.52 6.77 17.00
C ALA A 46 -9.02 5.97 18.22
N LEU A 47 -7.71 5.94 18.41
CA LEU A 47 -7.08 5.37 19.59
C LEU A 47 -6.73 6.50 20.57
N GLU A 48 -7.27 6.43 21.77
CA GLU A 48 -6.86 7.31 22.86
C GLU A 48 -5.67 6.68 23.59
N PHE A 49 -4.63 7.48 23.80
CA PHE A 49 -3.43 7.11 24.55
C PHE A 49 -3.28 8.01 25.76
N SER A 50 -2.98 7.43 26.91
CA SER A 50 -2.58 8.22 28.08
C SER A 50 -1.11 8.61 28.00
N ASP A 51 -0.71 9.71 28.63
CA ASP A 51 0.69 10.15 28.67
C ASP A 51 1.60 9.16 29.41
N GLU A 52 1.03 8.37 30.31
CA GLU A 52 1.73 7.35 31.11
C GLU A 52 1.91 6.01 30.34
N GLU A 53 1.19 5.82 29.24
CA GLU A 53 1.25 4.57 28.47
C GLU A 53 2.61 4.38 27.81
N VAL A 54 3.19 3.20 27.98
CA VAL A 54 4.49 2.83 27.40
C VAL A 54 4.40 2.84 25.86
N LYS A 55 5.38 3.48 25.22
CA LYS A 55 5.41 3.64 23.74
C LYS A 55 5.29 2.31 22.99
N HIS A 56 5.92 1.24 23.52
CA HIS A 56 5.84 -0.10 22.94
C HIS A 56 4.40 -0.64 22.93
N GLU A 57 3.66 -0.44 24.01
CA GLU A 57 2.26 -0.87 24.12
C GLU A 57 1.35 -0.06 23.19
N ARG A 58 1.60 1.24 23.03
CA ARG A 58 0.90 2.07 22.02
C ARG A 58 1.08 1.48 20.62
N GLY A 59 2.32 1.12 20.24
CA GLY A 59 2.60 0.49 18.95
C GLY A 59 1.87 -0.83 18.76
N HIS A 60 1.80 -1.65 19.81
CA HIS A 60 1.07 -2.92 19.76
C HIS A 60 -0.44 -2.72 19.60
N ARG A 61 -1.03 -1.74 20.28
CA ARG A 61 -2.46 -1.39 20.14
C ARG A 61 -2.78 -0.86 18.74
N ILE A 62 -1.89 -0.06 18.14
CA ILE A 62 -2.05 0.38 16.75
C ILE A 62 -2.04 -0.82 15.81
N TYR A 63 -1.09 -1.74 15.99
CA TYR A 63 -1.04 -2.98 15.20
C TYR A 63 -2.34 -3.80 15.32
N GLN A 64 -2.86 -3.95 16.55
CA GLN A 64 -4.12 -4.69 16.76
C GLN A 64 -5.30 -4.03 16.05
N ALA A 65 -5.43 -2.70 16.16
CA ALA A 65 -6.48 -1.95 15.48
C ALA A 65 -6.39 -2.07 13.94
N ASN A 66 -5.20 -1.91 13.38
CA ASN A 66 -5.00 -2.06 11.93
C ASN A 66 -5.32 -3.48 11.47
N ARG A 67 -4.94 -4.51 12.24
CA ARG A 67 -5.29 -5.89 11.93
C ARG A 67 -6.80 -6.10 11.92
N GLU A 68 -7.53 -5.58 12.91
CA GLU A 68 -8.99 -5.68 12.96
C GLU A 68 -9.66 -4.95 11.78
N LEU A 69 -9.13 -3.79 11.37
CA LEU A 69 -9.58 -3.11 10.16
C LEU A 69 -9.34 -3.96 8.90
N MET A 70 -8.14 -4.52 8.73
CA MET A 70 -7.82 -5.42 7.61
C MET A 70 -8.72 -6.66 7.60
N ASP A 71 -8.97 -7.28 8.77
CA ASP A 71 -9.86 -8.44 8.90
C ASP A 71 -11.27 -8.13 8.42
N SER A 72 -11.74 -6.90 8.61
CA SER A 72 -13.07 -6.42 8.21
C SER A 72 -13.17 -6.02 6.72
N CYS A 73 -12.06 -5.96 5.98
CA CYS A 73 -12.02 -5.58 4.58
C CYS A 73 -11.96 -6.79 3.66
N ASP A 74 -12.44 -6.61 2.41
CA ASP A 74 -12.53 -7.65 1.40
C ASP A 74 -11.36 -7.64 0.42
N ALA A 75 -10.69 -6.49 0.29
CA ALA A 75 -9.52 -6.27 -0.57
C ALA A 75 -8.65 -5.15 -0.02
N ILE A 76 -7.47 -4.96 -0.61
CA ILE A 76 -6.53 -3.89 -0.27
C ILE A 76 -6.11 -3.12 -1.52
N ILE A 77 -5.99 -1.80 -1.40
CA ILE A 77 -5.24 -0.96 -2.35
C ILE A 77 -4.03 -0.38 -1.60
N ALA A 78 -2.83 -0.69 -2.10
CA ALA A 78 -1.57 -0.29 -1.49
C ALA A 78 -0.80 0.73 -2.32
N ASN A 79 -0.34 1.80 -1.68
CA ASN A 79 0.66 2.68 -2.24
C ASN A 79 2.05 2.09 -1.98
N LEU A 80 2.65 1.54 -3.02
CA LEU A 80 3.96 0.87 -3.00
C LEU A 80 5.08 1.76 -3.56
N THR A 81 4.87 3.07 -3.58
CA THR A 81 5.94 4.02 -3.91
C THR A 81 7.06 3.90 -2.88
N PRO A 82 8.33 3.77 -3.32
CA PRO A 82 9.47 3.67 -2.40
C PRO A 82 9.45 4.74 -1.33
N PHE A 83 9.58 4.34 -0.06
CA PHE A 83 9.48 5.24 1.08
C PHE A 83 10.60 4.98 2.09
N ARG A 84 11.40 6.01 2.38
CA ARG A 84 12.56 5.94 3.29
C ARG A 84 13.62 4.91 2.88
N GLY A 85 13.63 4.53 1.60
CA GLY A 85 14.55 3.54 1.06
C GLY A 85 14.27 3.25 -0.41
N ILE A 86 14.79 2.12 -0.89
CA ILE A 86 14.66 1.70 -2.30
C ILE A 86 13.37 0.92 -2.58
N SER A 87 12.64 0.54 -1.56
CA SER A 87 11.43 -0.30 -1.60
C SER A 87 10.26 0.39 -0.93
N ALA A 88 9.08 -0.17 -1.07
CA ALA A 88 7.87 0.27 -0.39
C ALA A 88 8.03 0.25 1.14
N ASP A 89 7.19 1.00 1.85
CA ASP A 89 7.17 1.00 3.32
C ASP A 89 6.95 -0.42 3.88
N PRO A 90 7.77 -0.87 4.85
CA PRO A 90 7.67 -2.22 5.40
C PRO A 90 6.32 -2.55 6.03
N GLY A 91 5.64 -1.57 6.65
CA GLY A 91 4.30 -1.74 7.21
C GLY A 91 3.28 -2.02 6.10
N THR A 92 3.33 -1.24 5.03
CA THR A 92 2.49 -1.43 3.85
C THR A 92 2.72 -2.80 3.20
N VAL A 93 3.97 -3.25 3.10
CA VAL A 93 4.30 -4.58 2.56
C VAL A 93 3.75 -5.69 3.44
N PHE A 94 3.86 -5.55 4.78
CA PHE A 94 3.26 -6.48 5.72
C PHE A 94 1.73 -6.57 5.53
N GLU A 95 1.04 -5.43 5.41
CA GLU A 95 -0.41 -5.37 5.23
C GLU A 95 -0.85 -6.06 3.93
N VAL A 96 -0.13 -5.84 2.83
CA VAL A 96 -0.36 -6.55 1.56
C VAL A 96 -0.21 -8.06 1.74
N GLY A 97 0.88 -8.51 2.34
CA GLY A 97 1.12 -9.94 2.61
C GLY A 97 0.08 -10.55 3.53
N TYR A 98 -0.36 -9.81 4.56
CA TYR A 98 -1.39 -10.24 5.48
C TYR A 98 -2.75 -10.46 4.78
N MET A 99 -3.16 -9.52 3.94
CA MET A 99 -4.41 -9.61 3.18
C MET A 99 -4.37 -10.77 2.16
N ILE A 100 -3.26 -10.92 1.43
CA ILE A 100 -3.05 -12.04 0.51
C ILE A 100 -3.10 -13.37 1.25
N GLY A 101 -2.49 -13.48 2.41
CA GLY A 101 -2.50 -14.67 3.25
C GLY A 101 -3.91 -15.08 3.73
N GLN A 102 -4.86 -14.15 3.74
CA GLN A 102 -6.28 -14.38 4.00
C GLN A 102 -7.09 -14.72 2.72
N GLY A 103 -6.44 -14.84 1.57
CA GLY A 103 -7.11 -15.09 0.29
C GLY A 103 -7.83 -13.86 -0.28
N LYS A 104 -7.50 -12.65 0.17
CA LYS A 104 -8.09 -11.39 -0.30
C LYS A 104 -7.25 -10.81 -1.43
N PRO A 105 -7.86 -10.28 -2.51
CA PRO A 105 -7.12 -9.69 -3.61
C PRO A 105 -6.43 -8.39 -3.20
N ALA A 106 -5.20 -8.20 -3.69
CA ALA A 106 -4.40 -7.03 -3.43
C ALA A 106 -4.15 -6.25 -4.72
N PHE A 107 -4.41 -4.95 -4.68
CA PHE A 107 -4.11 -4.02 -5.77
C PHE A 107 -3.11 -2.99 -5.26
N GLY A 108 -2.29 -2.47 -6.16
CA GLY A 108 -1.30 -1.49 -5.75
C GLY A 108 -0.94 -0.51 -6.86
N PHE A 109 -0.27 0.57 -6.47
CA PHE A 109 0.35 1.50 -7.39
C PHE A 109 1.69 1.97 -6.86
N THR A 110 2.58 2.36 -7.77
CA THR A 110 3.83 3.04 -7.46
C THR A 110 4.06 4.20 -8.41
N LEU A 111 4.59 5.30 -7.88
CA LEU A 111 4.95 6.48 -8.66
C LEU A 111 6.38 6.40 -9.20
N ASP A 112 7.18 5.46 -8.72
CA ASP A 112 8.51 5.20 -9.27
C ASP A 112 8.41 4.09 -10.33
N ASN A 113 8.66 4.42 -11.59
CA ASN A 113 8.61 3.48 -12.70
C ASN A 113 9.95 2.78 -12.98
N ARG A 114 10.96 3.03 -12.16
CA ARG A 114 12.22 2.30 -12.24
C ARG A 114 12.05 0.90 -11.67
N LEU A 115 12.74 -0.04 -12.27
CA LEU A 115 12.81 -1.40 -11.75
C LEU A 115 13.56 -1.43 -10.41
N TYR A 116 13.29 -2.43 -9.59
CA TYR A 116 13.95 -2.61 -8.28
C TYR A 116 15.46 -2.57 -8.40
N GLN A 117 16.04 -3.35 -9.34
CA GLN A 117 17.46 -3.39 -9.59
C GLN A 117 18.06 -2.00 -9.88
N GLN A 118 17.36 -1.17 -10.67
CA GLN A 118 17.82 0.19 -11.01
C GLN A 118 17.87 1.14 -9.81
N ARG A 119 17.06 0.88 -8.78
CA ARG A 119 17.08 1.64 -7.53
C ARG A 119 18.10 1.09 -6.53
N ALA A 120 18.31 -0.22 -6.54
CA ALA A 120 19.19 -0.91 -5.59
C ALA A 120 20.67 -0.77 -5.93
N GLY A 121 21.03 -0.62 -7.21
CA GLY A 121 22.43 -0.47 -7.62
C GLY A 121 22.61 -0.40 -9.13
N ALA A 122 23.82 -0.04 -9.55
CA ALA A 122 24.16 0.07 -10.96
C ALA A 122 24.49 -1.30 -11.61
N THR A 123 24.67 -2.35 -10.79
CA THR A 123 25.07 -3.70 -11.22
C THR A 123 24.19 -4.74 -10.54
N CYS A 124 24.36 -6.02 -10.88
CA CYS A 124 23.67 -7.13 -10.22
C CYS A 124 24.17 -7.42 -8.79
N GLN A 125 25.10 -6.62 -8.27
CA GLN A 125 25.64 -6.75 -6.91
C GLN A 125 25.76 -5.38 -6.24
N ASP A 126 25.56 -5.35 -4.92
CA ASP A 126 25.83 -4.19 -4.08
C ASP A 126 27.34 -4.02 -3.80
N GLU A 127 27.69 -2.97 -3.06
CA GLU A 127 29.08 -2.66 -2.70
C GLU A 127 29.76 -3.73 -1.84
N LEU A 128 28.98 -4.60 -1.19
CA LEU A 128 29.46 -5.72 -0.37
C LEU A 128 29.50 -7.04 -1.14
N GLY A 129 29.12 -7.04 -2.44
CA GLY A 129 29.09 -8.22 -3.27
C GLY A 129 27.83 -9.11 -3.12
N HIS A 130 26.79 -8.61 -2.44
CA HIS A 130 25.49 -9.32 -2.36
C HIS A 130 24.73 -9.16 -3.66
N THR A 131 24.06 -10.24 -4.10
CA THR A 131 23.24 -10.22 -5.31
C THR A 131 22.02 -9.33 -5.13
N ILE A 132 21.77 -8.46 -6.10
CA ILE A 132 20.55 -7.66 -6.23
C ILE A 132 19.59 -8.40 -7.17
N GLU A 133 18.31 -8.48 -6.78
CA GLU A 133 17.27 -9.07 -7.62
C GLU A 133 17.12 -8.31 -8.94
N ASP A 134 17.09 -9.05 -10.05
CA ASP A 134 16.87 -8.50 -11.39
C ASP A 134 15.89 -9.40 -12.16
N PHE A 135 14.60 -9.24 -11.81
CA PHE A 135 13.48 -9.95 -12.41
C PHE A 135 12.57 -9.03 -13.24
N GLU A 136 13.07 -7.83 -13.59
CA GLU A 136 12.29 -6.79 -14.27
C GLU A 136 11.02 -6.39 -13.52
N MET A 137 11.04 -6.52 -12.18
CA MET A 137 9.94 -6.13 -11.31
C MET A 137 10.15 -4.73 -10.70
N SER A 138 9.06 -4.08 -10.36
CA SER A 138 9.05 -2.73 -9.78
C SER A 138 9.50 -2.68 -8.32
N ASP A 139 9.44 -3.79 -7.60
CA ASP A 139 9.93 -3.96 -6.23
C ASP A 139 10.34 -5.42 -6.02
N ASN A 140 10.66 -5.82 -4.79
CA ASN A 140 10.96 -7.19 -4.43
C ASN A 140 9.93 -8.17 -5.02
N LEU A 141 10.42 -9.28 -5.57
CA LEU A 141 9.60 -10.28 -6.29
C LEU A 141 8.40 -10.78 -5.47
N MET A 142 8.51 -10.85 -4.16
CA MET A 142 7.42 -11.33 -3.29
C MET A 142 6.23 -10.36 -3.24
N ILE A 143 6.47 -9.06 -3.45
CA ILE A 143 5.41 -8.05 -3.44
C ILE A 143 4.59 -8.15 -4.73
N GLU A 144 5.24 -7.98 -5.87
CA GLU A 144 4.56 -7.97 -7.17
C GLU A 144 4.01 -9.35 -7.54
N GLY A 145 4.77 -10.41 -7.25
CA GLY A 145 4.32 -11.79 -7.43
C GLY A 145 3.10 -12.14 -6.59
N GLY A 146 3.10 -11.75 -5.30
CA GLY A 146 1.97 -11.97 -4.40
C GLY A 146 0.71 -11.23 -4.84
N ILE A 147 0.84 -9.96 -5.26
CA ILE A 147 -0.28 -9.18 -5.81
C ILE A 147 -0.89 -9.91 -7.01
N ARG A 148 -0.06 -10.34 -7.95
CA ARG A 148 -0.52 -11.06 -9.14
C ARG A 148 -1.23 -12.37 -8.80
N GLU A 149 -0.65 -13.18 -7.91
CA GLU A 149 -1.24 -14.48 -7.51
C GLU A 149 -2.55 -14.31 -6.72
N SER A 150 -2.75 -13.17 -6.04
CA SER A 150 -4.00 -12.86 -5.34
C SER A 150 -5.17 -12.52 -6.28
N GLY A 151 -4.92 -12.43 -7.58
CA GLY A 151 -5.88 -11.96 -8.59
C GLY A 151 -5.94 -10.45 -8.74
N GLY A 152 -5.02 -9.72 -8.10
CA GLY A 152 -4.94 -8.27 -8.21
C GLY A 152 -3.94 -7.77 -9.26
N GLN A 153 -3.62 -6.48 -9.19
CA GLN A 153 -2.75 -5.82 -10.16
C GLN A 153 -1.97 -4.66 -9.54
N LEU A 154 -0.72 -4.49 -9.99
CA LEU A 154 0.12 -3.34 -9.67
C LEU A 154 0.20 -2.37 -10.86
N PHE A 155 -0.03 -1.09 -10.61
CA PHE A 155 0.01 -0.02 -11.60
C PHE A 155 1.21 0.90 -11.38
N LEU A 156 1.98 1.14 -12.43
CA LEU A 156 3.17 2.01 -12.42
C LEU A 156 2.82 3.35 -13.07
N ALA A 157 3.39 4.43 -12.53
CA ALA A 157 3.33 5.74 -13.16
C ALA A 157 4.11 5.73 -14.48
N LEU A 158 3.51 6.26 -15.54
CA LEU A 158 4.20 6.43 -16.83
C LEU A 158 5.07 7.69 -16.87
N ARG A 159 4.81 8.63 -15.96
CA ARG A 159 5.48 9.93 -15.84
C ARG A 159 5.51 10.36 -14.37
N PRO A 160 6.47 11.18 -13.96
CA PRO A 160 6.42 11.82 -12.65
C PRO A 160 5.10 12.57 -12.45
N GLY A 161 4.46 12.38 -11.29
CA GLY A 161 3.27 13.11 -10.89
C GLY A 161 3.59 14.47 -10.27
N GLU A 162 2.55 15.26 -9.99
CA GLU A 162 2.67 16.52 -9.25
C GLU A 162 3.00 16.27 -7.77
N HIS A 163 2.47 15.20 -7.19
CA HIS A 163 2.73 14.79 -5.82
C HIS A 163 3.71 13.60 -5.80
N PRO A 164 4.74 13.60 -4.91
CA PRO A 164 5.77 12.56 -4.90
C PRO A 164 5.27 11.18 -4.46
N PHE A 165 4.15 11.10 -3.74
CA PHE A 165 3.63 9.85 -3.17
C PHE A 165 2.16 9.57 -3.48
N TYR A 166 1.48 10.42 -4.25
CA TYR A 166 0.06 10.20 -4.56
C TYR A 166 -0.28 10.55 -6.01
N SER A 167 -1.13 9.73 -6.62
CA SER A 167 -1.73 9.96 -7.93
C SER A 167 -3.17 9.44 -7.91
N ALA A 168 -4.12 10.37 -8.04
CA ALA A 168 -5.53 10.05 -8.17
C ALA A 168 -5.81 9.17 -9.39
N GLU A 169 -5.07 9.37 -10.49
CA GLU A 169 -5.19 8.55 -11.71
C GLU A 169 -4.83 7.09 -11.43
N LEU A 170 -3.66 6.84 -10.80
CA LEU A 170 -3.23 5.48 -10.50
C LEU A 170 -4.14 4.81 -9.48
N PHE A 171 -4.55 5.54 -8.45
CA PHE A 171 -5.51 5.04 -7.48
C PHE A 171 -6.84 4.66 -8.15
N HIS A 172 -7.35 5.50 -9.05
CA HIS A 172 -8.58 5.21 -9.81
C HIS A 172 -8.42 3.98 -10.74
N ARG A 173 -7.21 3.71 -11.27
CA ARG A 173 -6.94 2.47 -12.02
C ARG A 173 -7.08 1.24 -11.12
N CYS A 174 -6.59 1.30 -9.87
CA CYS A 174 -6.81 0.23 -8.90
C CYS A 174 -8.30 0.02 -8.61
N VAL A 175 -9.05 1.11 -8.41
CA VAL A 175 -10.50 1.04 -8.15
C VAL A 175 -11.23 0.36 -9.31
N ARG A 176 -10.92 0.72 -10.55
CA ARG A 176 -11.52 0.07 -11.73
C ARG A 176 -11.16 -1.40 -11.84
N ALA A 177 -9.91 -1.76 -11.56
CA ALA A 177 -9.49 -3.16 -11.59
C ALA A 177 -10.24 -4.03 -10.56
N ILE A 178 -10.60 -3.47 -9.40
CA ILE A 178 -11.46 -4.15 -8.40
C ILE A 178 -12.89 -4.30 -8.95
N ASP A 179 -13.38 -3.31 -9.69
CA ASP A 179 -14.73 -3.31 -10.26
C ASP A 179 -14.91 -4.36 -11.35
N ASP A 180 -13.85 -4.63 -12.08
CA ASP A 180 -13.81 -5.57 -13.22
C ASP A 180 -13.49 -7.02 -12.79
N ALA A 181 -13.09 -7.27 -11.52
CA ALA A 181 -12.67 -8.57 -10.98
C ALA A 181 -13.85 -9.35 -10.38
#